data_f2b85e9da2968f19064a5b9842f5361b
#
_entry.id   f2b85e9da2968f19064a5b9842f5361b
#
_cell.length_a   1.000
_cell.length_b   1.000
_cell.length_c   1.000
_cell.angle_alpha   90.00
_cell.angle_beta   90.00
_cell.angle_gamma   90.00
#
_symmetry.space_group_name_H-M   'P 1'
#
loop_
_entity.id
_entity.type
_entity.pdbx_description
1 polymer ?
#
loop_
_entity_poly.entity_id
_entity_poly.type
_entity_poly.pdbx_seq_one_letter_code
_entity_poly.pdbx_strand_id
1 'polypeptide(L)'
;EISLGLVGSEMCIRDSYSTFSLWDTYRAAHPLYTLLVPERAGDMVESMIAHKEAKGFLPIWTLWGKENYCMIGNHAVPVIVDAYLKGLITSDPERAYAAIKESLTLSQLNSDWEVYDKYGYYPFDIIEKESVSRTLESAYDDYCAALMAQALGKEEDYRFFMKRAGYYQNLFDKQTGMMRGKDSTGSWRVPFNMFSLSHASSHGGCLLYTSPSPRDR
;
A
#
# COMPACT_ATOMS: atom_id res chain seq x y z
N GLU A 1 -40.25 4.47 4.74
CA GLU A 1 -40.20 4.07 6.17
C GLU A 1 -38.84 3.48 6.44
N ILE A 2 -37.99 4.26 7.10
CA ILE A 2 -36.74 3.75 7.63
C ILE A 2 -37.11 2.98 8.90
N SER A 3 -36.86 1.70 8.88
CA SER A 3 -37.15 0.82 9.99
C SER A 3 -36.54 1.33 11.30
N LEU A 4 -37.36 1.68 12.26
CA LEU A 4 -36.99 2.04 13.64
C LEU A 4 -36.33 0.91 14.44
N GLY A 5 -35.95 -0.18 13.79
CA GLY A 5 -35.27 -1.33 14.40
C GLY A 5 -33.77 -1.12 14.68
N LEU A 6 -33.21 0.03 14.30
CA LEU A 6 -31.78 0.37 14.50
C LEU A 6 -31.52 1.28 15.70
N VAL A 7 -32.57 1.65 16.45
CA VAL A 7 -32.46 2.47 17.65
C VAL A 7 -32.64 1.59 18.87
N GLY A 8 -31.59 0.92 19.30
CA GLY A 8 -31.80 0.06 20.49
C GLY A 8 -30.59 -0.62 21.11
N SER A 9 -29.41 -0.43 20.58
CA SER A 9 -28.19 -0.77 21.31
C SER A 9 -27.11 0.24 21.01
N GLU A 10 -26.52 0.84 22.02
CA GLU A 10 -25.36 1.72 21.94
C GLU A 10 -24.16 1.05 21.26
N MET A 11 -24.32 -0.16 20.78
CA MET A 11 -23.28 -1.04 20.25
C MET A 11 -23.13 -0.99 18.72
N CYS A 12 -23.87 -0.16 17.99
CA CYS A 12 -23.95 -0.28 16.53
C CYS A 12 -23.82 1.01 15.71
N ILE A 13 -23.47 2.13 16.28
CA ILE A 13 -23.12 3.31 15.46
C ILE A 13 -21.59 3.40 15.40
N ARG A 14 -20.97 2.48 14.69
CA ARG A 14 -19.63 2.69 14.15
C ARG A 14 -19.80 3.36 12.80
N ASP A 15 -19.15 4.51 12.63
CA ASP A 15 -19.12 5.16 11.35
C ASP A 15 -18.44 4.22 10.32
N SER A 16 -19.12 4.00 9.20
CA SER A 16 -18.55 3.22 8.10
C SER A 16 -18.11 4.16 6.98
N TYR A 17 -16.85 4.07 6.63
CA TYR A 17 -16.22 4.88 5.59
C TYR A 17 -16.08 4.06 4.31
N SER A 18 -16.52 4.58 3.18
CA SER A 18 -16.57 3.84 1.91
C SER A 18 -15.71 4.41 0.80
N THR A 19 -15.17 5.61 0.99
CA THR A 19 -14.36 6.29 -0.03
C THR A 19 -12.97 6.57 0.50
N PHE A 20 -11.97 5.98 -0.13
CA PHE A 20 -10.58 6.09 0.25
C PHE A 20 -9.71 6.36 -0.97
N SER A 21 -8.89 7.42 -0.93
CA SER A 21 -7.82 7.72 -1.88
C SER A 21 -6.47 7.54 -1.19
N LEU A 22 -6.12 6.29 -0.89
CA LEU A 22 -5.06 5.98 0.08
C LEU A 22 -3.67 6.41 -0.38
N TRP A 23 -3.40 6.39 -1.69
CA TRP A 23 -2.13 6.89 -2.22
C TRP A 23 -1.88 8.37 -1.88
N ASP A 24 -2.96 9.17 -1.82
CA ASP A 24 -2.89 10.58 -1.44
C ASP A 24 -2.81 10.76 0.08
N THR A 25 -3.64 10.01 0.82
CA THR A 25 -3.95 10.33 2.22
C THR A 25 -3.04 9.64 3.23
N TYR A 26 -2.39 8.52 2.87
CA TYR A 26 -1.50 7.80 3.81
C TYR A 26 -0.30 8.64 4.25
N ARG A 27 0.15 9.59 3.41
CA ARG A 27 1.36 10.39 3.63
C ARG A 27 1.24 11.36 4.81
N ALA A 28 0.06 11.97 4.96
CA ALA A 28 -0.14 13.00 5.98
C ALA A 28 -1.54 12.98 6.60
N ALA A 29 -2.62 12.83 5.82
CA ALA A 29 -3.98 12.97 6.32
C ALA A 29 -4.32 11.89 7.37
N HIS A 30 -4.08 10.61 7.06
CA HIS A 30 -4.32 9.53 8.02
C HIS A 30 -3.43 9.63 9.27
N PRO A 31 -2.11 9.87 9.18
CA PRO A 31 -1.30 10.17 10.36
C PRO A 31 -1.81 11.34 11.19
N LEU A 32 -2.32 12.41 10.54
CA LEU A 32 -2.91 13.53 11.25
C LEU A 32 -4.21 13.15 11.96
N TYR A 33 -5.05 12.31 11.35
CA TYR A 33 -6.29 11.83 11.99
C TYR A 33 -6.01 11.04 13.27
N THR A 34 -4.92 10.28 13.33
CA THR A 34 -4.52 9.58 14.55
C THR A 34 -4.23 10.52 15.73
N LEU A 35 -3.91 11.79 15.46
CA LEU A 35 -3.65 12.81 16.49
C LEU A 35 -4.89 13.64 16.81
N LEU A 36 -5.68 14.01 15.80
CA LEU A 36 -6.80 14.94 15.96
C LEU A 36 -8.13 14.25 16.28
N VAL A 37 -8.36 13.07 15.73
CA VAL A 37 -9.63 12.33 15.84
C VAL A 37 -9.36 10.82 15.93
N PRO A 38 -8.64 10.37 16.97
CA PRO A 38 -8.17 8.99 17.09
C PRO A 38 -9.29 7.94 17.01
N GLU A 39 -10.47 8.22 17.56
CA GLU A 39 -11.62 7.32 17.51
C GLU A 39 -12.05 7.07 16.06
N ARG A 40 -12.11 8.13 15.24
CA ARG A 40 -12.45 8.02 13.82
C ARG A 40 -11.37 7.33 13.00
N ALA A 41 -10.10 7.51 13.36
CA ALA A 41 -9.01 6.78 12.73
C ALA A 41 -9.17 5.26 12.91
N GLY A 42 -9.58 4.80 14.10
CA GLY A 42 -9.94 3.41 14.37
C GLY A 42 -11.11 2.91 13.51
N ASP A 43 -12.18 3.69 13.39
CA ASP A 43 -13.35 3.34 12.56
C ASP A 43 -13.02 3.27 11.07
N MET A 44 -12.10 4.14 10.58
CA MET A 44 -11.60 4.07 9.21
C MET A 44 -10.85 2.77 8.96
N VAL A 45 -10.00 2.34 9.89
CA VAL A 45 -9.29 1.06 9.82
C VAL A 45 -10.26 -0.12 9.79
N GLU A 46 -11.28 -0.13 10.65
CA GLU A 46 -12.32 -1.17 10.64
C GLU A 46 -13.06 -1.22 9.29
N SER A 47 -13.33 -0.05 8.69
CA SER A 47 -13.96 0.04 7.38
C SER A 47 -13.07 -0.53 6.27
N MET A 48 -11.74 -0.33 6.34
CA MET A 48 -10.78 -0.93 5.40
C MET A 48 -10.73 -2.45 5.53
N ILE A 49 -10.78 -2.98 6.75
CA ILE A 49 -10.81 -4.43 7.01
C ILE A 49 -12.13 -5.03 6.50
N ALA A 50 -13.25 -4.37 6.75
CA ALA A 50 -14.57 -4.79 6.23
C ALA A 50 -14.58 -4.78 4.68
N HIS A 51 -13.93 -3.81 4.03
CA HIS A 51 -13.76 -3.82 2.58
C HIS A 51 -12.99 -5.07 2.11
N LYS A 52 -11.89 -5.42 2.78
CA LYS A 52 -11.13 -6.63 2.48
C LYS A 52 -11.98 -7.89 2.61
N GLU A 53 -12.79 -8.00 3.64
CA GLU A 53 -13.67 -9.15 3.85
C GLU A 53 -14.73 -9.28 2.74
N ALA A 54 -15.22 -8.14 2.23
CA ALA A 54 -16.21 -8.12 1.15
C ALA A 54 -15.61 -8.31 -0.26
N LYS A 55 -14.35 -7.90 -0.49
CA LYS A 55 -13.72 -7.85 -1.81
C LYS A 55 -12.50 -8.74 -1.99
N GLY A 56 -11.96 -9.30 -0.91
CA GLY A 56 -10.79 -10.19 -0.91
C GLY A 56 -9.46 -9.51 -0.66
N PHE A 57 -9.37 -8.18 -0.75
CA PHE A 57 -8.16 -7.38 -0.51
C PHE A 57 -8.49 -6.01 0.10
N LEU A 58 -7.50 -5.39 0.74
CA LEU A 58 -7.62 -4.06 1.32
C LEU A 58 -7.84 -3.00 0.23
N PRO A 59 -8.56 -1.89 0.54
CA PRO A 59 -8.84 -0.86 -0.44
C PRO A 59 -7.55 -0.19 -0.95
N ILE A 60 -7.52 0.13 -2.24
CA ILE A 60 -6.47 0.91 -2.90
C ILE A 60 -6.99 2.32 -3.16
N TRP A 61 -8.05 2.42 -3.94
CA TRP A 61 -8.72 3.68 -4.24
C TRP A 61 -10.20 3.43 -4.50
N THR A 62 -11.02 3.54 -3.46
CA THR A 62 -12.45 3.21 -3.51
C THR A 62 -13.30 4.45 -3.74
N LEU A 63 -14.27 4.34 -4.65
CA LEU A 63 -15.25 5.35 -4.95
C LEU A 63 -16.59 4.71 -5.30
N TRP A 64 -17.69 5.25 -4.78
CA TRP A 64 -19.05 4.73 -4.98
C TRP A 64 -19.21 3.24 -4.62
N GLY A 65 -18.57 2.81 -3.54
CA GLY A 65 -18.63 1.42 -3.06
C GLY A 65 -17.90 0.40 -3.94
N LYS A 66 -17.05 0.86 -4.85
CA LYS A 66 -16.24 0.00 -5.73
C LYS A 66 -14.77 0.38 -5.66
N GLU A 67 -13.90 -0.63 -5.82
CA GLU A 67 -12.49 -0.41 -6.05
C GLU A 67 -12.27 0.05 -7.51
N ASN A 68 -11.52 1.12 -7.70
CA ASN A 68 -11.22 1.69 -9.01
C ASN A 68 -9.81 1.36 -9.50
N TYR A 69 -8.96 0.80 -8.64
CA TYR A 69 -7.56 0.51 -8.94
C TYR A 69 -6.79 1.73 -9.48
N CYS A 70 -7.23 2.93 -9.11
CA CYS A 70 -6.51 4.14 -9.41
C CYS A 70 -5.30 4.22 -8.49
N MET A 71 -4.17 4.66 -9.01
CA MET A 71 -2.89 4.71 -8.32
C MET A 71 -2.27 3.33 -8.02
N ILE A 72 -1.06 3.37 -7.51
CA ILE A 72 -0.22 2.22 -7.20
C ILE A 72 -0.13 2.02 -5.69
N GLY A 73 0.44 0.88 -5.27
CA GLY A 73 0.64 0.53 -3.87
C GLY A 73 -0.61 0.00 -3.18
N ASN A 74 -0.43 -0.49 -1.95
CA ASN A 74 -1.48 -1.02 -1.08
C ASN A 74 -1.49 -0.21 0.23
N HIS A 75 -1.69 1.10 0.11
CA HIS A 75 -1.44 2.05 1.20
C HIS A 75 -2.49 2.05 2.32
N ALA A 76 -3.47 1.15 2.29
CA ALA A 76 -4.19 0.77 3.49
C ALA A 76 -3.26 0.14 4.53
N VAL A 77 -2.20 -0.56 4.07
CA VAL A 77 -1.23 -1.22 4.94
C VAL A 77 -0.54 -0.23 5.88
N PRO A 78 0.16 0.83 5.41
CA PRO A 78 0.77 1.80 6.32
C PRO A 78 -0.24 2.50 7.22
N VAL A 79 -1.47 2.75 6.77
CA VAL A 79 -2.51 3.36 7.60
C VAL A 79 -2.91 2.45 8.76
N ILE A 80 -3.15 1.17 8.48
CA ILE A 80 -3.52 0.18 9.51
C ILE A 80 -2.35 -0.03 10.48
N VAL A 81 -1.12 -0.14 9.98
CA VAL A 81 0.07 -0.35 10.81
C VAL A 81 0.34 0.85 11.71
N ASP A 82 0.22 2.07 11.19
CA ASP A 82 0.39 3.30 11.99
C ASP A 82 -0.66 3.37 13.11
N ALA A 83 -1.92 3.09 12.80
CA ALA A 83 -2.99 3.03 13.80
C ALA A 83 -2.76 1.93 14.85
N TYR A 84 -2.29 0.75 14.42
CA TYR A 84 -1.96 -0.35 15.33
C TYR A 84 -0.84 0.02 16.30
N LEU A 85 0.27 0.54 15.78
CA LEU A 85 1.43 0.92 16.60
C LEU A 85 1.13 2.06 17.59
N LYS A 86 0.12 2.86 17.30
CA LYS A 86 -0.41 3.92 18.17
C LYS A 86 -1.48 3.45 19.15
N GLY A 87 -1.86 2.17 19.10
CA GLY A 87 -2.89 1.59 19.99
C GLY A 87 -4.31 2.03 19.68
N LEU A 88 -4.60 2.41 18.43
CA LEU A 88 -5.91 2.90 17.98
C LEU A 88 -6.80 1.81 17.37
N ILE A 89 -6.27 0.62 17.12
CA ILE A 89 -7.07 -0.51 16.66
C ILE A 89 -7.80 -1.11 17.87
N THR A 90 -9.11 -1.02 17.86
CA THR A 90 -9.99 -1.55 18.92
C THR A 90 -10.43 -2.99 18.67
N SER A 91 -10.28 -3.48 17.44
CA SER A 91 -10.57 -4.85 17.03
C SER A 91 -9.39 -5.78 17.27
N ASP A 92 -9.59 -7.05 16.90
CA ASP A 92 -8.53 -8.07 16.96
C ASP A 92 -7.35 -7.71 16.05
N PRO A 93 -6.14 -7.47 16.58
CA PRO A 93 -4.94 -7.18 15.79
C PRO A 93 -4.55 -8.30 14.82
N GLU A 94 -4.88 -9.56 15.15
CA GLU A 94 -4.63 -10.70 14.26
C GLU A 94 -5.49 -10.63 13.01
N ARG A 95 -6.74 -10.18 13.12
CA ARG A 95 -7.66 -9.96 12.00
C ARG A 95 -7.11 -8.86 11.07
N ALA A 96 -6.63 -7.75 11.64
CA ALA A 96 -6.01 -6.66 10.89
C ALA A 96 -4.74 -7.14 10.16
N TYR A 97 -3.89 -7.89 10.87
CA TYR A 97 -2.67 -8.44 10.29
C TYR A 97 -2.95 -9.47 9.19
N ALA A 98 -3.92 -10.34 9.35
CA ALA A 98 -4.34 -11.29 8.32
C ALA A 98 -4.81 -10.55 7.05
N ALA A 99 -5.56 -9.46 7.20
CA ALA A 99 -6.00 -8.64 6.08
C ALA A 99 -4.82 -8.02 5.32
N ILE A 100 -3.80 -7.54 6.03
CA ILE A 100 -2.55 -7.04 5.43
C ILE A 100 -1.82 -8.17 4.69
N LYS A 101 -1.54 -9.27 5.37
CA LYS A 101 -0.76 -10.38 4.82
C LYS A 101 -1.40 -10.93 3.54
N GLU A 102 -2.70 -11.18 3.56
CA GLU A 102 -3.42 -11.68 2.38
C GLU A 102 -3.39 -10.67 1.23
N SER A 103 -3.57 -9.38 1.49
CA SER A 103 -3.52 -8.34 0.46
C SER A 103 -2.14 -8.18 -0.17
N LEU A 104 -1.07 -8.53 0.55
CA LEU A 104 0.32 -8.45 0.07
C LEU A 104 0.87 -9.80 -0.46
N THR A 105 0.09 -10.88 -0.42
CA THR A 105 0.53 -12.21 -0.88
C THR A 105 -0.40 -12.85 -1.89
N LEU A 106 -1.67 -12.46 -1.95
CA LEU A 106 -2.63 -12.95 -2.95
C LEU A 106 -2.69 -11.97 -4.11
N SER A 107 -2.32 -12.43 -5.31
CA SER A 107 -2.31 -11.60 -6.51
C SER A 107 -3.70 -11.05 -6.85
N GLN A 108 -3.73 -9.80 -7.23
CA GLN A 108 -4.92 -9.05 -7.62
C GLN A 108 -4.56 -8.10 -8.77
N LEU A 109 -5.56 -7.40 -9.34
CA LEU A 109 -5.41 -6.67 -10.60
C LEU A 109 -4.19 -5.74 -10.68
N ASN A 110 -3.85 -5.03 -9.61
CA ASN A 110 -2.70 -4.10 -9.58
C ASN A 110 -1.51 -4.61 -8.76
N SER A 111 -1.56 -5.85 -8.29
CA SER A 111 -0.55 -6.43 -7.41
C SER A 111 -0.27 -7.86 -7.84
N ASP A 112 0.68 -8.03 -8.75
CA ASP A 112 1.14 -9.34 -9.22
C ASP A 112 2.31 -9.80 -8.36
N TRP A 113 1.97 -10.42 -7.22
CA TRP A 113 2.96 -10.84 -6.24
C TRP A 113 3.84 -11.99 -6.72
N GLU A 114 3.35 -12.85 -7.65
CA GLU A 114 4.14 -13.94 -8.21
C GLU A 114 5.30 -13.38 -9.05
N VAL A 115 5.03 -12.36 -9.86
CA VAL A 115 6.07 -11.66 -10.63
C VAL A 115 7.03 -10.94 -9.69
N TYR A 116 6.50 -10.23 -8.69
CA TYR A 116 7.30 -9.48 -7.72
C TYR A 116 8.24 -10.37 -6.93
N ASP A 117 7.76 -11.49 -6.42
CA ASP A 117 8.57 -12.45 -5.64
C ASP A 117 9.61 -13.16 -6.51
N LYS A 118 9.26 -13.48 -7.76
CA LYS A 118 10.14 -14.16 -8.68
C LYS A 118 11.37 -13.33 -9.05
N TYR A 119 11.17 -12.04 -9.34
CA TYR A 119 12.24 -11.16 -9.85
C TYR A 119 12.85 -10.26 -8.77
N GLY A 120 12.15 -10.05 -7.66
CA GLY A 120 12.53 -9.06 -6.64
C GLY A 120 12.32 -7.62 -7.11
N TYR A 121 11.50 -7.41 -8.13
CA TYR A 121 11.01 -6.15 -8.67
C TYR A 121 9.94 -6.45 -9.72
N TYR A 122 9.24 -5.43 -10.22
CA TYR A 122 8.36 -5.56 -11.37
C TYR A 122 9.16 -5.28 -12.66
N PRO A 123 9.41 -6.29 -13.53
CA PRO A 123 10.08 -6.09 -14.81
C PRO A 123 9.20 -5.28 -15.77
N PHE A 124 9.77 -4.29 -16.45
CA PHE A 124 8.99 -3.41 -17.33
C PHE A 124 8.49 -4.08 -18.63
N ASP A 125 9.06 -5.22 -19.01
CA ASP A 125 8.63 -6.05 -20.15
C ASP A 125 7.47 -7.00 -19.80
N ILE A 126 7.18 -7.18 -18.52
CA ILE A 126 6.04 -7.98 -18.01
C ILE A 126 4.96 -7.04 -17.47
N ILE A 127 5.34 -6.09 -16.63
CA ILE A 127 4.45 -5.07 -16.07
C ILE A 127 4.73 -3.75 -16.78
N GLU A 128 4.00 -3.49 -17.86
CA GLU A 128 4.28 -2.37 -18.75
C GLU A 128 4.10 -0.99 -18.10
N LYS A 129 3.19 -0.88 -17.13
CA LYS A 129 2.87 0.40 -16.50
C LYS A 129 3.50 0.52 -15.12
N GLU A 130 4.20 1.62 -14.91
CA GLU A 130 4.65 2.06 -13.59
C GLU A 130 5.50 1.03 -12.82
N SER A 131 6.22 0.15 -13.53
CA SER A 131 6.96 -0.97 -12.94
C SER A 131 7.91 -0.56 -11.81
N VAL A 132 8.63 0.56 -12.00
CA VAL A 132 9.55 1.11 -10.98
C VAL A 132 8.76 1.62 -9.78
N SER A 133 7.77 2.48 -10.01
CA SER A 133 6.93 3.05 -8.94
C SER A 133 6.23 1.95 -8.13
N ARG A 134 5.65 0.95 -8.81
CA ARG A 134 5.03 -0.21 -8.15
C ARG A 134 6.02 -0.97 -7.27
N THR A 135 7.26 -1.15 -7.73
CA THR A 135 8.30 -1.81 -6.92
C THR A 135 8.60 -1.01 -5.66
N LEU A 136 8.73 0.31 -5.76
CA LEU A 136 9.07 1.16 -4.61
C LEU A 136 7.93 1.23 -3.60
N GLU A 137 6.71 1.43 -4.06
CA GLU A 137 5.53 1.50 -3.19
C GLU A 137 5.26 0.15 -2.51
N SER A 138 5.41 -0.97 -3.25
CA SER A 138 5.30 -2.32 -2.66
C SER A 138 6.37 -2.58 -1.59
N ALA A 139 7.61 -2.14 -1.82
CA ALA A 139 8.67 -2.29 -0.85
C ALA A 139 8.40 -1.49 0.45
N TYR A 140 7.77 -0.32 0.34
CA TYR A 140 7.34 0.46 1.49
C TYR A 140 6.19 -0.21 2.25
N ASP A 141 5.18 -0.72 1.54
CA ASP A 141 4.07 -1.44 2.16
C ASP A 141 4.57 -2.71 2.88
N ASP A 142 5.50 -3.46 2.26
CA ASP A 142 6.15 -4.61 2.89
C ASP A 142 6.92 -4.24 4.16
N TYR A 143 7.63 -3.10 4.16
CA TYR A 143 8.29 -2.62 5.36
C TYR A 143 7.30 -2.36 6.49
N CYS A 144 6.17 -1.72 6.19
CA CYS A 144 5.12 -1.48 7.18
C CYS A 144 4.55 -2.80 7.72
N ALA A 145 4.26 -3.77 6.83
CA ALA A 145 3.79 -5.10 7.23
C ALA A 145 4.79 -5.82 8.13
N ALA A 146 6.09 -5.70 7.84
CA ALA A 146 7.15 -6.26 8.68
C ALA A 146 7.13 -5.67 10.09
N LEU A 147 6.93 -4.37 10.24
CA LEU A 147 6.84 -3.74 11.57
C LEU A 147 5.68 -4.29 12.40
N MET A 148 4.52 -4.51 11.78
CA MET A 148 3.38 -5.11 12.47
C MET A 148 3.63 -6.57 12.80
N ALA A 149 4.23 -7.34 11.88
CA ALA A 149 4.62 -8.73 12.12
C ALA A 149 5.57 -8.84 13.33
N GLN A 150 6.57 -7.96 13.41
CA GLN A 150 7.50 -7.89 14.54
C GLN A 150 6.78 -7.59 15.86
N ALA A 151 5.88 -6.61 15.86
CA ALA A 151 5.12 -6.24 17.05
C ALA A 151 4.19 -7.35 17.53
N LEU A 152 3.72 -8.22 16.63
CA LEU A 152 2.91 -9.41 16.92
C LEU A 152 3.74 -10.67 17.20
N GLY A 153 5.08 -10.58 17.19
CA GLY A 153 5.96 -11.72 17.43
C GLY A 153 6.01 -12.77 16.30
N LYS A 154 5.61 -12.39 15.08
CA LYS A 154 5.58 -13.25 13.89
C LYS A 154 6.91 -13.20 13.14
N GLU A 155 7.91 -13.84 13.66
CA GLU A 155 9.30 -13.73 13.21
C GLU A 155 9.52 -14.18 11.75
N GLU A 156 8.83 -15.23 11.29
CA GLU A 156 8.94 -15.71 9.91
C GLU A 156 8.38 -14.68 8.92
N ASP A 157 7.21 -14.12 9.22
CA ASP A 157 6.58 -13.08 8.41
C ASP A 157 7.41 -11.79 8.43
N TYR A 158 7.97 -11.44 9.58
CA TYR A 158 8.89 -10.30 9.67
C TYR A 158 10.06 -10.44 8.71
N ARG A 159 10.72 -11.60 8.70
CA ARG A 159 11.84 -11.85 7.78
C ARG A 159 11.41 -11.84 6.32
N PHE A 160 10.25 -12.42 6.03
CA PHE A 160 9.69 -12.43 4.68
C PHE A 160 9.45 -11.03 4.15
N PHE A 161 8.70 -10.21 4.89
CA PHE A 161 8.38 -8.85 4.47
C PHE A 161 9.59 -7.93 4.49
N MET A 162 10.52 -8.05 5.44
CA MET A 162 11.78 -7.30 5.46
C MET A 162 12.68 -7.61 4.27
N LYS A 163 12.70 -8.86 3.80
CA LYS A 163 13.40 -9.21 2.56
C LYS A 163 12.80 -8.47 1.37
N ARG A 164 11.48 -8.49 1.24
CA ARG A 164 10.76 -7.82 0.15
C ARG A 164 10.88 -6.29 0.24
N ALA A 165 10.87 -5.74 1.43
CA ALA A 165 11.12 -4.32 1.67
C ALA A 165 12.47 -3.85 1.11
N GLY A 166 13.46 -4.75 0.99
CA GLY A 166 14.74 -4.48 0.36
C GLY A 166 14.75 -4.52 -1.17
N TYR A 167 13.67 -4.91 -1.83
CA TYR A 167 13.64 -5.14 -3.27
C TYR A 167 13.82 -3.85 -4.10
N TYR A 168 13.48 -2.69 -3.57
CA TYR A 168 13.73 -1.39 -4.23
C TYR A 168 15.21 -1.21 -4.62
N GLN A 169 16.15 -1.82 -3.88
CA GLN A 169 17.59 -1.74 -4.15
C GLN A 169 17.96 -2.37 -5.50
N ASN A 170 17.16 -3.33 -5.98
CA ASN A 170 17.37 -3.99 -7.27
C ASN A 170 17.21 -3.02 -8.46
N LEU A 171 16.46 -1.94 -8.25
CA LEU A 171 16.22 -0.91 -9.27
C LEU A 171 17.09 0.33 -9.09
N PHE A 172 17.98 0.37 -8.09
CA PHE A 172 18.90 1.49 -7.92
C PHE A 172 20.11 1.34 -8.83
N ASP A 173 20.21 2.19 -9.83
CA ASP A 173 21.35 2.24 -10.76
C ASP A 173 22.47 3.11 -10.17
N LYS A 174 23.52 2.46 -9.70
CA LYS A 174 24.69 3.13 -9.08
C LYS A 174 25.44 4.05 -10.05
N GLN A 175 25.34 3.83 -11.38
CA GLN A 175 26.02 4.68 -12.35
C GLN A 175 25.32 6.03 -12.52
N THR A 176 24.00 6.02 -12.51
CA THR A 176 23.20 7.25 -12.64
C THR A 176 22.82 7.85 -11.30
N GLY A 177 22.90 7.10 -10.20
CA GLY A 177 22.42 7.50 -8.88
C GLY A 177 20.88 7.54 -8.78
N MET A 178 20.18 6.89 -9.71
CA MET A 178 18.73 6.98 -9.88
C MET A 178 18.06 5.61 -9.85
N MET A 179 16.75 5.61 -9.55
CA MET A 179 15.90 4.43 -9.76
C MET A 179 15.64 4.27 -11.26
N ARG A 180 15.84 3.06 -11.76
CA ARG A 180 15.73 2.74 -13.19
C ARG A 180 15.08 1.38 -13.39
N GLY A 181 14.23 1.25 -14.41
CA GLY A 181 13.58 0.00 -14.73
C GLY A 181 14.54 -1.05 -15.27
N LYS A 182 14.26 -2.32 -14.89
CA LYS A 182 14.89 -3.51 -15.46
C LYS A 182 13.85 -4.38 -16.14
N ASP A 183 14.28 -5.10 -17.17
CA ASP A 183 13.50 -6.16 -17.79
C ASP A 183 13.62 -7.48 -17.01
N SER A 184 12.92 -8.52 -17.48
CA SER A 184 12.94 -9.86 -16.88
C SER A 184 14.29 -10.58 -16.98
N THR A 185 15.22 -10.08 -17.79
CA THR A 185 16.60 -10.58 -17.88
C THR A 185 17.55 -9.87 -16.91
N GLY A 186 17.10 -8.82 -16.23
CA GLY A 186 17.89 -7.97 -15.37
C GLY A 186 18.63 -6.84 -16.08
N SER A 187 18.38 -6.64 -17.39
CA SER A 187 18.98 -5.58 -18.18
C SER A 187 18.30 -4.23 -17.91
N TRP A 188 19.10 -3.18 -17.80
CA TRP A 188 18.59 -1.83 -17.59
C TRP A 188 17.87 -1.31 -18.82
N ARG A 189 16.78 -0.58 -18.60
CA ARG A 189 16.06 0.08 -19.66
C ARG A 189 16.91 1.12 -20.39
N VAL A 190 16.89 1.10 -21.73
CA VAL A 190 17.57 2.05 -22.62
C VAL A 190 16.57 2.51 -23.70
N PRO A 191 16.54 3.80 -24.07
CA PRO A 191 17.25 4.92 -23.45
C PRO A 191 16.69 5.28 -22.06
N PHE A 192 17.53 5.89 -21.22
CA PHE A 192 17.12 6.39 -19.91
C PHE A 192 17.18 7.92 -19.90
N ASN A 193 16.06 8.55 -19.57
CA ASN A 193 15.97 9.99 -19.38
C ASN A 193 15.33 10.27 -18.02
N MET A 194 16.12 10.81 -17.09
CA MET A 194 15.68 11.13 -15.72
C MET A 194 14.57 12.19 -15.66
N PHE A 195 14.42 12.99 -16.70
CA PHE A 195 13.39 14.04 -16.79
C PHE A 195 12.14 13.60 -17.54
N SER A 196 12.10 12.36 -18.04
CA SER A 196 10.93 11.84 -18.75
C SER A 196 9.79 11.57 -17.77
N LEU A 197 8.75 12.37 -17.88
CA LEU A 197 7.46 12.13 -17.26
C LEU A 197 6.66 11.23 -18.18
N SER A 198 6.37 10.02 -17.76
CA SER A 198 5.51 9.16 -18.54
C SER A 198 4.47 8.50 -17.64
N HIS A 199 3.26 9.05 -17.70
CA HIS A 199 2.08 8.43 -17.13
C HIS A 199 1.63 7.19 -17.91
N ALA A 200 2.11 7.01 -19.13
CA ALA A 200 1.55 6.03 -20.08
C ALA A 200 2.53 4.94 -20.49
N SER A 201 3.76 4.99 -20.07
CA SER A 201 4.74 3.99 -20.49
C SER A 201 5.58 3.54 -19.29
N SER A 202 5.95 2.30 -19.33
CA SER A 202 6.90 1.57 -18.49
C SER A 202 8.24 2.29 -18.19
N HIS A 203 8.30 3.57 -18.41
CA HIS A 203 9.49 4.39 -18.36
C HIS A 203 9.58 5.03 -16.99
N GLY A 204 10.35 4.50 -16.11
CA GLY A 204 10.85 5.03 -14.87
C GLY A 204 10.55 6.48 -14.45
N GLY A 205 9.31 6.92 -14.56
CA GLY A 205 8.83 8.21 -14.07
C GLY A 205 8.74 8.27 -12.55
N CYS A 206 9.37 7.34 -11.88
CA CYS A 206 9.29 7.13 -10.45
C CYS A 206 9.83 8.29 -9.60
N LEU A 207 10.85 8.99 -10.07
CA LEU A 207 11.48 10.04 -9.26
C LEU A 207 10.58 11.24 -8.95
N LEU A 208 9.59 11.50 -9.79
CA LEU A 208 8.66 12.62 -9.59
C LEU A 208 7.44 12.24 -8.74
N TYR A 209 7.11 10.94 -8.66
CA TYR A 209 5.98 10.48 -7.86
C TYR A 209 6.34 10.15 -6.40
N THR A 210 7.56 9.70 -6.15
CA THR A 210 7.96 9.18 -4.83
C THR A 210 9.03 10.00 -4.13
N SER A 211 9.75 10.86 -4.86
CA SER A 211 10.72 11.76 -4.25
C SER A 211 10.14 13.14 -4.05
N PRO A 212 10.28 13.74 -2.85
CA PRO A 212 9.89 15.12 -2.64
C PRO A 212 10.64 16.01 -3.66
N SER A 213 9.90 16.87 -4.33
CA SER A 213 10.45 17.88 -5.22
C SER A 213 11.45 18.77 -4.43
N PRO A 214 12.54 19.24 -5.03
CA PRO A 214 13.37 20.26 -4.39
C PRO A 214 12.62 21.54 -4.01
N ARG A 215 11.40 21.73 -4.54
CA ARG A 215 10.50 22.84 -4.18
C ARG A 215 9.65 22.56 -2.94
N ASP A 216 9.63 21.32 -2.45
CA ASP A 216 8.87 20.88 -1.26
C ASP A 216 9.73 20.92 0.00
N ARG A 217 10.90 21.56 -0.05
CA ARG A 217 11.80 21.78 1.08
C ARG A 217 11.70 23.20 1.60
#